data_52f8b14cef576e71c558d1552fc19dd7
#
_entry.id   52f8b14cef576e71c558d1552fc19dd7
#
_cell.length_a   1.000
_cell.length_b   1.000
_cell.length_c   1.000
_cell.angle_alpha   90.00
_cell.angle_beta   90.00
_cell.angle_gamma   90.00
#
_symmetry.space_group_name_H-M   'P 1'
#
loop_
_entity.id
_entity.type
_entity.pdbx_description
1 polymer ?
#
loop_
_entity_poly.entity_id
_entity_poly.type
_entity_poly.pdbx_seq_one_letter_code
_entity_poly.pdbx_strand_id
1 'polypeptide(L)'
;MAEHQSTNKLVSWIQGHLMDWRDSRDDNYLEKWKEYERLWRGEWDSGDRLRESERSRLVSPVLQEAIENHASEIEEGVFGNGDDLFSIDDDLMDKDAKDVQYMQNYMRQCFKQTGLRKAVGDVILLSSIYGTGIGEVVLTKKKELVPATQVMDDVE
;
A
#
# COMPACT_ATOMS: atom_id res chain seq x y z
N MET A 1 -10.62 -36.90 19.58
CA MET A 1 -11.55 -35.95 20.25
C MET A 1 -10.86 -34.76 20.93
N ALA A 2 -9.67 -34.89 21.51
CA ALA A 2 -8.96 -33.78 22.16
C ALA A 2 -8.49 -32.68 21.22
N GLU A 3 -8.10 -33.01 20.01
CA GLU A 3 -7.59 -32.09 19.01
C GLU A 3 -8.66 -31.10 18.50
N HIS A 4 -9.90 -31.57 18.31
CA HIS A 4 -11.03 -30.73 17.94
C HIS A 4 -11.45 -29.72 19.02
N GLN A 5 -11.29 -30.09 20.30
CA GLN A 5 -11.60 -29.18 21.39
C GLN A 5 -10.57 -28.07 21.56
N SER A 6 -9.30 -28.32 21.25
CA SER A 6 -8.25 -27.30 21.28
C SER A 6 -8.41 -26.27 20.14
N THR A 7 -8.78 -26.75 18.95
CA THR A 7 -9.03 -25.90 17.78
C THR A 7 -10.23 -24.97 18.02
N ASN A 8 -11.31 -25.48 18.60
CA ASN A 8 -12.48 -24.65 18.89
C ASN A 8 -12.19 -23.56 19.96
N LYS A 9 -11.35 -23.85 20.94
CA LYS A 9 -10.92 -22.87 21.95
C LYS A 9 -10.06 -21.76 21.31
N LEU A 10 -9.16 -22.13 20.41
CA LEU A 10 -8.32 -21.18 19.69
C LEU A 10 -9.16 -20.27 18.78
N VAL A 11 -10.11 -20.84 18.05
CA VAL A 11 -11.02 -20.08 17.19
C VAL A 11 -11.86 -19.09 18.01
N SER A 12 -12.43 -19.53 19.14
CA SER A 12 -13.20 -18.64 20.02
C SER A 12 -12.34 -17.53 20.62
N TRP A 13 -11.09 -17.83 20.98
CA TRP A 13 -10.14 -16.84 21.49
C TRP A 13 -9.80 -15.79 20.42
N ILE A 14 -9.49 -16.24 19.19
CA ILE A 14 -9.22 -15.33 18.07
C ILE A 14 -10.43 -14.45 17.75
N GLN A 15 -11.63 -15.04 17.72
CA GLN A 15 -12.87 -14.29 17.46
C GLN A 15 -13.15 -13.25 18.55
N GLY A 16 -12.92 -13.58 19.83
CA GLY A 16 -13.04 -12.62 20.92
C GLY A 16 -12.11 -11.42 20.75
N HIS A 17 -10.82 -11.68 20.52
CA HIS A 17 -9.86 -10.59 20.29
C HIS A 17 -10.14 -9.77 19.03
N LEU A 18 -10.61 -10.40 17.96
CA LEU A 18 -11.00 -9.66 16.74
C LEU A 18 -12.18 -8.71 17.01
N MET A 19 -13.15 -9.12 17.83
CA MET A 19 -14.27 -8.25 18.24
C MET A 19 -13.77 -7.09 19.09
N ASP A 20 -12.96 -7.36 20.12
CA ASP A 20 -12.38 -6.33 20.99
C ASP A 20 -11.57 -5.30 20.21
N TRP A 21 -10.76 -5.74 19.26
CA TRP A 21 -9.98 -4.82 18.39
C TRP A 21 -10.85 -4.02 17.45
N ARG A 22 -11.92 -4.64 16.91
CA ARG A 22 -12.88 -3.96 16.05
C ARG A 22 -13.63 -2.87 16.80
N ASP A 23 -14.12 -3.20 17.99
CA ASP A 23 -14.83 -2.25 18.83
C ASP A 23 -13.91 -1.11 19.25
N SER A 24 -12.68 -1.41 19.67
CA SER A 24 -11.67 -0.39 20.00
C SER A 24 -11.33 0.51 18.82
N ARG A 25 -11.25 -0.04 17.60
CA ARG A 25 -11.04 0.75 16.39
C ARG A 25 -12.23 1.67 16.10
N ASP A 26 -13.44 1.11 16.18
CA ASP A 26 -14.66 1.83 15.82
C ASP A 26 -14.92 2.96 16.82
N ASP A 27 -14.68 2.75 18.11
CA ASP A 27 -14.88 3.75 19.16
C ASP A 27 -13.82 4.86 19.13
N ASN A 28 -12.56 4.55 18.81
CA ASN A 28 -11.46 5.50 18.98
C ASN A 28 -11.01 6.19 17.68
N TYR A 29 -11.15 5.52 16.53
CA TYR A 29 -10.50 5.93 15.29
C TYR A 29 -11.44 6.18 14.13
N LEU A 30 -12.55 5.42 14.00
CA LEU A 30 -13.39 5.43 12.81
C LEU A 30 -13.93 6.82 12.47
N GLU A 31 -14.44 7.55 13.48
CA GLU A 31 -14.98 8.90 13.27
C GLU A 31 -13.88 9.90 12.88
N LYS A 32 -12.69 9.78 13.47
CA LYS A 32 -11.53 10.61 13.12
C LYS A 32 -11.07 10.35 11.68
N TRP A 33 -11.04 9.10 11.26
CA TRP A 33 -10.65 8.74 9.90
C TRP A 33 -11.63 9.27 8.86
N LYS A 34 -12.93 9.20 9.13
CA LYS A 34 -13.94 9.81 8.27
C LYS A 34 -13.77 11.32 8.17
N GLU A 35 -13.41 11.97 9.27
CA GLU A 35 -13.14 13.40 9.28
C GLU A 35 -11.89 13.75 8.48
N TYR A 36 -10.80 12.99 8.63
CA TYR A 36 -9.57 13.19 7.85
C TYR A 36 -9.80 13.03 6.35
N GLU A 37 -10.54 11.99 5.95
CA GLU A 37 -10.92 11.78 4.56
C GLU A 37 -11.78 12.93 4.02
N ARG A 38 -12.76 13.37 4.77
CA ARG A 38 -13.61 14.51 4.44
C ARG A 38 -12.80 15.79 4.23
N LEU A 39 -11.91 16.08 5.17
CA LEU A 39 -11.04 17.27 5.12
C LEU A 39 -10.06 17.20 3.93
N TRP A 40 -9.50 16.03 3.67
CA TRP A 40 -8.63 15.81 2.52
C TRP A 40 -9.37 15.98 1.19
N ARG A 41 -10.59 15.48 1.10
CA ARG A 41 -11.44 15.68 -0.10
C ARG A 41 -12.00 17.09 -0.23
N GLY A 42 -11.85 17.94 0.77
CA GLY A 42 -12.42 19.27 0.79
C GLY A 42 -13.94 19.28 0.85
N GLU A 43 -14.54 18.28 1.47
CA GLU A 43 -15.99 18.16 1.61
C GLU A 43 -16.49 18.87 2.88
N TRP A 44 -17.63 19.56 2.76
CA TRP A 44 -18.30 20.19 3.90
C TRP A 44 -18.92 19.15 4.82
N ASP A 45 -18.92 19.44 6.12
CA ASP A 45 -19.65 18.61 7.08
C ASP A 45 -21.17 18.70 6.89
N SER A 46 -21.88 17.65 7.27
CA SER A 46 -23.35 17.60 7.23
C SER A 46 -24.00 18.70 8.08
N GLY A 47 -23.36 19.10 9.20
CA GLY A 47 -23.78 20.20 10.04
C GLY A 47 -23.64 21.58 9.38
N ASP A 48 -22.73 21.74 8.45
CA ASP A 48 -22.53 22.99 7.71
C ASP A 48 -23.61 23.25 6.63
N ARG A 49 -24.48 22.28 6.35
CA ARG A 49 -25.62 22.43 5.44
C ARG A 49 -26.65 23.45 5.95
N LEU A 50 -26.62 23.74 7.25
CA LEU A 50 -27.51 24.76 7.89
C LEU A 50 -26.96 26.17 7.73
N ARG A 51 -25.80 26.38 7.13
CA ARG A 51 -25.27 27.71 6.83
C ARG A 51 -26.17 28.40 5.79
N GLU A 52 -26.40 29.68 6.02
CA GLU A 52 -27.17 30.57 5.15
C GLU A 52 -26.77 30.38 3.68
N SER A 53 -27.78 30.29 2.80
CA SER A 53 -27.63 29.99 1.37
C SER A 53 -26.78 31.00 0.59
N GLU A 54 -26.47 32.15 1.18
CA GLU A 54 -25.75 33.26 0.54
C GLU A 54 -24.23 33.19 0.77
N ARG A 55 -23.72 32.26 1.60
CA ARG A 55 -22.28 32.12 1.83
C ARG A 55 -21.63 31.18 0.81
N SER A 56 -20.47 31.59 0.33
CA SER A 56 -19.63 30.74 -0.54
C SER A 56 -19.34 29.40 0.15
N ARG A 57 -19.57 28.31 -0.58
CA ARG A 57 -19.25 26.95 -0.15
C ARG A 57 -17.90 26.47 -0.70
N LEU A 58 -17.03 27.40 -1.04
CA LEU A 58 -15.72 27.09 -1.57
C LEU A 58 -14.83 26.60 -0.43
N VAL A 59 -14.35 25.37 -0.52
CA VAL A 59 -13.32 24.82 0.37
C VAL A 59 -11.98 25.00 -0.33
N SER A 60 -11.02 25.60 0.35
CA SER A 60 -9.67 25.72 -0.18
C SER A 60 -8.96 24.36 -0.11
N PRO A 61 -8.35 23.85 -1.18
CA PRO A 61 -7.67 22.54 -1.20
C PRO A 61 -6.29 22.55 -0.51
N VAL A 62 -6.03 23.51 0.38
CA VAL A 62 -4.72 23.68 1.02
C VAL A 62 -4.26 22.43 1.76
N LEU A 63 -5.20 21.74 2.42
CA LEU A 63 -4.85 20.50 3.14
C LEU A 63 -4.52 19.37 2.17
N GLN A 64 -5.29 19.24 1.09
CA GLN A 64 -5.00 18.26 0.04
C GLN A 64 -3.63 18.51 -0.56
N GLU A 65 -3.34 19.75 -0.97
CA GLU A 65 -2.04 20.12 -1.53
C GLU A 65 -0.89 19.85 -0.55
N ALA A 66 -1.07 20.15 0.73
CA ALA A 66 -0.05 19.90 1.75
C ALA A 66 0.23 18.40 1.91
N ILE A 67 -0.81 17.56 1.95
CA ILE A 67 -0.67 16.11 2.08
C ILE A 67 -0.04 15.50 0.84
N GLU A 68 -0.46 15.91 -0.36
CA GLU A 68 0.08 15.40 -1.62
C GLU A 68 1.55 15.82 -1.82
N ASN A 69 1.91 17.05 -1.46
CA ASN A 69 3.31 17.50 -1.47
C ASN A 69 4.16 16.70 -0.50
N HIS A 70 3.69 16.50 0.75
CA HIS A 70 4.39 15.72 1.75
C HIS A 70 4.57 14.25 1.31
N ALA A 71 3.52 13.63 0.76
CA ALA A 71 3.60 12.28 0.22
C ALA A 71 4.60 12.18 -0.95
N SER A 72 4.62 13.19 -1.82
CA SER A 72 5.57 13.26 -2.94
C SER A 72 7.02 13.42 -2.48
N GLU A 73 7.27 14.23 -1.45
CA GLU A 73 8.61 14.39 -0.85
C GLU A 73 9.10 13.06 -0.24
N ILE A 74 8.22 12.33 0.45
CA ILE A 74 8.58 11.01 0.99
C ILE A 74 8.83 10.02 -0.15
N GLU A 75 7.97 10.00 -1.18
CA GLU A 75 8.16 9.14 -2.36
C GLU A 75 9.49 9.44 -3.04
N GLU A 76 9.84 10.72 -3.23
CA GLU A 76 11.13 11.11 -3.78
C GLU A 76 12.29 10.68 -2.88
N GLY A 77 12.16 10.78 -1.57
CA GLY A 77 13.16 10.28 -0.63
C GLY A 77 13.37 8.77 -0.72
N VAL A 78 12.30 8.00 -0.94
CA VAL A 78 12.34 6.54 -1.08
C VAL A 78 12.90 6.11 -2.45
N PHE A 79 12.52 6.81 -3.53
CA PHE A 79 12.86 6.47 -4.92
C PHE A 79 13.85 7.45 -5.58
N GLY A 80 14.45 8.37 -4.82
CA GLY A 80 15.27 9.47 -5.35
C GLY A 80 16.53 9.04 -6.09
N ASN A 81 16.99 7.80 -5.87
CA ASN A 81 18.10 7.19 -6.61
C ASN A 81 17.65 6.42 -7.88
N GLY A 82 16.47 6.72 -8.40
CA GLY A 82 15.82 5.99 -9.47
C GLY A 82 14.87 4.93 -8.92
N ASP A 83 14.53 3.93 -9.73
CA ASP A 83 13.62 2.84 -9.30
C ASP A 83 14.31 1.80 -8.36
N ASP A 84 15.48 2.12 -7.86
CA ASP A 84 16.29 1.22 -7.03
C ASP A 84 15.98 1.42 -5.55
N LEU A 85 15.07 0.60 -5.03
CA LEU A 85 14.77 0.54 -3.59
C LEU A 85 15.88 -0.15 -2.77
N PHE A 86 16.81 -0.81 -3.43
CA PHE A 86 17.84 -1.62 -2.76
C PHE A 86 19.09 -1.76 -3.64
N SER A 87 20.21 -1.97 -3.02
CA SER A 87 21.42 -2.44 -3.66
C SER A 87 21.71 -3.86 -3.16
N ILE A 88 22.12 -4.74 -4.07
CA ILE A 88 22.62 -6.07 -3.69
C ILE A 88 24.11 -5.93 -3.50
N ASP A 89 24.56 -6.10 -2.27
CA ASP A 89 25.97 -6.14 -1.94
C ASP A 89 26.42 -7.60 -1.83
N ASP A 90 27.60 -7.92 -2.36
CA ASP A 90 28.16 -9.27 -2.33
C ASP A 90 29.17 -9.34 -1.18
N ASP A 91 28.69 -9.67 0.02
CA ASP A 91 29.55 -9.90 1.20
C ASP A 91 30.37 -11.18 1.09
N LEU A 92 30.03 -12.06 0.15
CA LEU A 92 30.76 -13.30 -0.12
C LEU A 92 31.64 -13.10 -1.36
N MET A 93 32.85 -12.74 -1.17
CA MET A 93 33.91 -12.43 -2.18
C MET A 93 34.08 -13.44 -3.34
N ASP A 94 33.22 -14.43 -3.47
CA ASP A 94 33.34 -15.55 -4.41
C ASP A 94 32.32 -15.53 -5.57
N LYS A 95 31.41 -14.54 -5.63
CA LYS A 95 30.44 -14.47 -6.72
C LYS A 95 30.89 -13.48 -7.78
N ASP A 96 30.82 -13.91 -9.03
CA ASP A 96 31.07 -13.05 -10.19
C ASP A 96 30.17 -11.81 -10.13
N ALA A 97 30.75 -10.63 -10.25
CA ALA A 97 30.03 -9.36 -10.28
C ALA A 97 28.89 -9.33 -11.33
N LYS A 98 28.93 -10.19 -12.32
CA LYS A 98 27.92 -10.41 -13.33
C LYS A 98 26.63 -11.00 -12.77
N ASP A 99 26.74 -11.92 -11.82
CA ASP A 99 25.58 -12.58 -11.21
C ASP A 99 24.80 -11.59 -10.31
N VAL A 100 25.53 -10.72 -9.61
CA VAL A 100 24.94 -9.65 -8.80
C VAL A 100 24.19 -8.65 -9.69
N GLN A 101 24.81 -8.22 -10.80
CA GLN A 101 24.15 -7.33 -11.76
C GLN A 101 22.91 -7.98 -12.42
N TYR A 102 22.99 -9.26 -12.76
CA TYR A 102 21.86 -10.00 -13.31
C TYR A 102 20.69 -10.05 -12.31
N MET A 103 20.96 -10.42 -11.06
CA MET A 103 19.96 -10.42 -9.98
C MET A 103 19.32 -9.04 -9.79
N GLN A 104 20.12 -8.00 -9.73
CA GLN A 104 19.65 -6.63 -9.55
C GLN A 104 18.77 -6.19 -10.71
N ASN A 105 19.17 -6.46 -11.95
CA ASN A 105 18.39 -6.16 -13.13
C ASN A 105 17.07 -6.95 -13.19
N TYR A 106 17.12 -8.24 -12.82
CA TYR A 106 15.92 -9.08 -12.76
C TYR A 106 14.91 -8.54 -11.72
N MET A 107 15.38 -8.19 -10.53
CA MET A 107 14.51 -7.62 -9.50
C MET A 107 13.93 -6.26 -9.91
N ARG A 108 14.73 -5.39 -10.55
CA ARG A 108 14.21 -4.13 -11.13
C ARG A 108 13.09 -4.38 -12.14
N GLN A 109 13.28 -5.35 -13.01
CA GLN A 109 12.24 -5.73 -13.99
C GLN A 109 10.97 -6.23 -13.30
N CYS A 110 11.09 -7.09 -12.28
CA CYS A 110 9.97 -7.55 -11.48
C CYS A 110 9.22 -6.39 -10.82
N PHE A 111 9.93 -5.44 -10.23
CA PHE A 111 9.32 -4.28 -9.58
C PHE A 111 8.59 -3.36 -10.57
N LYS A 112 9.15 -3.16 -11.76
CA LYS A 112 8.46 -2.42 -12.83
C LYS A 112 7.20 -3.14 -13.31
N GLN A 113 7.26 -4.45 -13.50
CA GLN A 113 6.11 -5.24 -13.94
C GLN A 113 4.98 -5.30 -12.90
N THR A 114 5.33 -5.32 -11.62
CA THR A 114 4.35 -5.34 -10.52
C THR A 114 3.80 -3.96 -10.17
N GLY A 115 4.40 -2.89 -10.70
CA GLY A 115 3.99 -1.53 -10.36
C GLY A 115 4.27 -1.16 -8.89
N LEU A 116 5.35 -1.69 -8.33
CA LEU A 116 5.72 -1.53 -6.92
C LEU A 116 5.77 -0.05 -6.50
N ARG A 117 6.33 0.82 -7.33
CA ARG A 117 6.40 2.26 -7.03
C ARG A 117 5.02 2.85 -6.76
N LYS A 118 4.03 2.52 -7.60
CA LYS A 118 2.66 2.99 -7.40
C LYS A 118 2.07 2.46 -6.09
N ALA A 119 2.25 1.16 -5.81
CA ALA A 119 1.74 0.56 -4.58
C ALA A 119 2.36 1.18 -3.32
N VAL A 120 3.67 1.49 -3.35
CA VAL A 120 4.35 2.19 -2.25
C VAL A 120 3.85 3.64 -2.14
N GLY A 121 3.66 4.36 -3.25
CA GLY A 121 3.08 5.70 -3.27
C GLY A 121 1.68 5.73 -2.65
N ASP A 122 0.82 4.76 -3.00
CA ASP A 122 -0.53 4.61 -2.40
C ASP A 122 -0.44 4.39 -0.88
N VAL A 123 0.50 3.57 -0.40
CA VAL A 123 0.71 3.34 1.05
C VAL A 123 1.21 4.61 1.74
N ILE A 124 2.12 5.37 1.13
CA ILE A 124 2.63 6.64 1.67
C ILE A 124 1.49 7.66 1.77
N LEU A 125 0.67 7.79 0.72
CA LEU A 125 -0.49 8.69 0.73
C LEU A 125 -1.50 8.31 1.82
N LEU A 126 -1.85 7.04 1.94
CA LEU A 126 -2.74 6.55 3.00
C LEU A 126 -2.16 6.80 4.39
N SER A 127 -0.84 6.60 4.56
CA SER A 127 -0.15 6.91 5.82
C SER A 127 -0.20 8.39 6.15
N SER A 128 -0.09 9.27 5.16
CA SER A 128 -0.17 10.73 5.34
C SER A 128 -1.58 11.20 5.71
N ILE A 129 -2.63 10.53 5.23
CA ILE A 129 -4.03 10.87 5.53
C ILE A 129 -4.46 10.30 6.89
N TYR A 130 -4.22 9.01 7.12
CA TYR A 130 -4.77 8.26 8.27
C TYR A 130 -3.76 8.04 9.41
N GLY A 131 -2.50 8.41 9.21
CA GLY A 131 -1.39 8.14 10.13
C GLY A 131 -0.82 6.72 10.05
N THR A 132 -1.42 5.85 9.22
CA THR A 132 -0.97 4.47 9.04
C THR A 132 -1.30 3.99 7.63
N GLY A 133 -0.33 3.42 6.95
CA GLY A 133 -0.49 2.75 5.66
C GLY A 133 -0.03 1.29 5.77
N ILE A 134 -0.80 0.36 5.19
CA ILE A 134 -0.49 -1.08 5.22
C ILE A 134 -0.42 -1.56 3.78
N GLY A 135 0.68 -2.25 3.44
CA GLY A 135 0.87 -2.94 2.17
C GLY A 135 1.06 -4.44 2.40
N GLU A 136 0.52 -5.26 1.50
CA GLU A 136 0.70 -6.70 1.51
C GLU A 136 1.39 -7.16 0.23
N VAL A 137 2.38 -8.03 0.36
CA VAL A 137 3.04 -8.67 -0.78
C VAL A 137 2.43 -10.05 -0.98
N VAL A 138 1.75 -10.23 -2.12
CA VAL A 138 1.09 -11.50 -2.47
C VAL A 138 1.74 -12.10 -3.71
N LEU A 139 2.10 -13.38 -3.63
CA LEU A 139 2.59 -14.13 -4.78
C LEU A 139 1.41 -14.60 -5.62
N THR A 140 1.25 -14.04 -6.83
CA THR A 140 0.20 -14.44 -7.77
C THR A 140 0.81 -15.18 -8.97
N LYS A 141 0.19 -16.31 -9.37
CA LYS A 141 0.52 -16.98 -10.63
C LYS A 141 -0.36 -16.42 -11.73
N LYS A 142 0.21 -15.62 -12.63
CA LYS A 142 -0.49 -15.14 -13.82
C LYS A 142 -0.29 -16.15 -14.95
N LYS A 143 -1.38 -16.70 -15.50
CA LYS A 143 -1.33 -17.49 -16.73
C LYS A 143 -1.50 -16.54 -17.89
N GLU A 144 -0.50 -16.41 -18.73
CA GLU A 144 -0.56 -15.66 -19.97
C GLU A 144 -0.84 -16.65 -21.12
N LEU A 145 -1.83 -16.31 -21.96
CA LEU A 145 -2.09 -17.06 -23.18
C LEU A 145 -1.09 -16.59 -24.23
N VAL A 146 -0.08 -17.40 -24.48
CA VAL A 146 0.90 -17.15 -25.54
C VAL A 146 0.32 -17.68 -26.87
N PRO A 147 0.34 -16.91 -27.96
CA PRO A 147 -0.07 -17.40 -29.28
C PRO A 147 0.76 -18.62 -29.68
N ALA A 148 0.12 -19.63 -30.26
CA ALA A 148 0.75 -20.91 -30.61
C ALA A 148 1.98 -20.77 -31.54
N THR A 149 2.09 -19.70 -32.29
CA THR A 149 3.23 -19.34 -33.15
C THR A 149 4.52 -19.04 -32.39
N GLN A 150 4.44 -18.55 -31.12
CA GLN A 150 5.64 -18.29 -30.32
C GLN A 150 6.20 -19.52 -29.61
N VAL A 151 5.40 -20.57 -29.47
CA VAL A 151 5.83 -21.82 -28.80
C VAL A 151 6.71 -22.69 -29.73
N MET A 152 6.69 -22.47 -31.06
CA MET A 152 7.50 -23.24 -32.00
C MET A 152 8.95 -22.71 -32.14
N ASP A 153 9.20 -21.46 -31.81
CA ASP A 153 10.54 -20.87 -31.96
C ASP A 153 11.48 -21.18 -30.75
N ASP A 154 10.91 -21.69 -29.63
CA ASP A 154 11.70 -22.05 -28.43
C ASP A 154 12.08 -23.55 -28.37
N VAL A 155 11.86 -24.34 -29.43
CA VAL A 155 12.11 -25.81 -29.46
C VAL A 155 13.24 -26.20 -30.43
N GLU A 156 14.05 -25.28 -30.95
CA GLU A 156 15.26 -25.60 -31.71
C GLU A 156 16.53 -25.55 -30.86
#